data_4819432dacae64a38fe073a16c37c49e
#
_entry.id   4819432dacae64a38fe073a16c37c49e
#
_cell.length_a   1.000
_cell.length_b   1.000
_cell.length_c   1.000
_cell.angle_alpha   90.00
_cell.angle_beta   90.00
_cell.angle_gamma   90.00
#
_symmetry.space_group_name_H-M   'P 1'
#
loop_
_entity.id
_entity.type
_entity.pdbx_description
1 polymer ?
#
loop_
_entity_poly.entity_id
_entity_poly.type
_entity_poly.pdbx_seq_one_letter_code
_entity_poly.pdbx_strand_id
1 'polypeptide(L)'
;GITSISNPINGFVGSFIDYVPNIIAAAILIYVGVLIAQILGQIVSVLLKKTKIDSLIKRKDGEQSILLSDIIVKIMSSVIILVTIVAALDVIGIEAISAPATGIINAIFDAIPSIILAVVIVTVGILVSSLACNLLYNVLIATNFDNVAKKVLPQIKVSATKVVVNIVKTIIIIFVAGQGIEALNLAFLSMIVASVVSYLPLVIKAAVILFVAFIGANMLEGVIVKNNPKATNLAKIVKVGIFTLAGFMILSQLEIAATIVNTAFVVTIAAVAVSFALAFGLGGKDFAKKTLDKMDEKIENNCDNKEDK
;
A
#
# COMPACT_ATOMS: atom_id res chain seq x y z
N GLY A 1 -15.28 -74.34 10.03
CA GLY A 1 -14.98 -73.59 8.77
C GLY A 1 -16.07 -72.63 8.32
N ILE A 2 -17.34 -72.82 8.70
CA ILE A 2 -18.46 -71.97 8.20
C ILE A 2 -18.64 -70.73 9.08
N THR A 3 -18.37 -70.80 10.36
CA THR A 3 -18.49 -69.70 11.32
C THR A 3 -17.50 -68.53 11.05
N SER A 4 -16.32 -68.83 10.50
CA SER A 4 -15.28 -67.82 10.18
C SER A 4 -15.66 -66.91 8.99
N ILE A 5 -16.62 -67.35 8.15
CA ILE A 5 -17.09 -66.58 7.00
C ILE A 5 -18.45 -65.95 7.30
N SER A 6 -19.31 -66.63 8.08
CA SER A 6 -20.64 -66.12 8.43
C SER A 6 -20.62 -64.94 9.40
N ASN A 7 -19.64 -64.86 10.33
CA ASN A 7 -19.55 -63.75 11.27
C ASN A 7 -19.23 -62.40 10.61
N PRO A 8 -18.26 -62.26 9.70
CA PRO A 8 -18.04 -61.06 8.97
C PRO A 8 -19.22 -60.65 8.08
N ILE A 9 -19.90 -61.64 7.45
CA ILE A 9 -21.06 -61.36 6.59
C ILE A 9 -22.25 -60.86 7.40
N ASN A 10 -22.54 -61.52 8.51
CA ASN A 10 -23.62 -61.09 9.41
C ASN A 10 -23.34 -59.74 10.04
N GLY A 11 -22.09 -59.44 10.39
CA GLY A 11 -21.67 -58.10 10.84
C GLY A 11 -21.84 -57.04 9.77
N PHE A 12 -21.47 -57.35 8.51
CA PHE A 12 -21.64 -56.43 7.38
C PHE A 12 -23.12 -56.16 7.07
N VAL A 13 -23.94 -57.22 7.02
CA VAL A 13 -25.41 -57.11 6.79
C VAL A 13 -26.09 -56.36 7.93
N GLY A 14 -25.70 -56.63 9.19
CA GLY A 14 -26.21 -55.92 10.36
C GLY A 14 -25.89 -54.40 10.27
N SER A 15 -24.65 -54.07 10.04
CA SER A 15 -24.24 -52.67 9.89
C SER A 15 -24.95 -51.97 8.72
N PHE A 16 -25.17 -52.68 7.61
CA PHE A 16 -25.90 -52.11 6.45
C PHE A 16 -27.38 -51.83 6.79
N ILE A 17 -28.02 -52.70 7.54
CA ILE A 17 -29.42 -52.51 7.99
C ILE A 17 -29.52 -51.34 8.97
N ASP A 18 -28.52 -51.14 9.82
CA ASP A 18 -28.46 -50.01 10.76
C ASP A 18 -28.27 -48.65 10.08
N TYR A 19 -27.69 -48.64 8.88
CA TYR A 19 -27.53 -47.38 8.09
C TYR A 19 -28.82 -46.98 7.37
N VAL A 20 -29.75 -47.89 7.06
CA VAL A 20 -30.98 -47.58 6.29
C VAL A 20 -31.81 -46.47 6.93
N PRO A 21 -32.12 -46.49 8.24
CA PRO A 21 -32.85 -45.42 8.91
C PRO A 21 -32.12 -44.05 8.81
N ASN A 22 -30.80 -44.06 8.93
CA ASN A 22 -29.98 -42.84 8.84
C ASN A 22 -29.97 -42.25 7.42
N ILE A 23 -29.95 -43.10 6.39
CA ILE A 23 -30.07 -42.69 5.00
C ILE A 23 -31.43 -42.04 4.73
N ILE A 24 -32.51 -42.62 5.25
CA ILE A 24 -33.86 -42.06 5.11
C ILE A 24 -33.94 -40.70 5.82
N ALA A 25 -33.41 -40.61 7.06
CA ALA A 25 -33.37 -39.38 7.82
C ALA A 25 -32.56 -38.31 7.12
N ALA A 26 -31.40 -38.66 6.54
CA ALA A 26 -30.57 -37.76 5.78
C ALA A 26 -31.27 -37.26 4.50
N ALA A 27 -31.99 -38.12 3.78
CA ALA A 27 -32.75 -37.72 2.61
C ALA A 27 -33.87 -36.72 2.94
N ILE A 28 -34.59 -36.96 4.04
CA ILE A 28 -35.60 -36.02 4.54
C ILE A 28 -34.96 -34.70 4.94
N LEU A 29 -33.81 -34.72 5.60
CA LEU A 29 -33.08 -33.52 6.01
C LEU A 29 -32.62 -32.69 4.82
N ILE A 30 -32.09 -33.33 3.77
CA ILE A 30 -31.72 -32.64 2.49
C ILE A 30 -32.96 -32.02 1.87
N TYR A 31 -34.07 -32.72 1.77
CA TYR A 31 -35.30 -32.19 1.19
C TYR A 31 -35.80 -30.94 1.93
N VAL A 32 -35.87 -31.01 3.25
CA VAL A 32 -36.28 -29.90 4.12
C VAL A 32 -35.31 -28.75 4.03
N GLY A 33 -34.00 -29.01 4.01
CA GLY A 33 -32.96 -27.99 3.92
C GLY A 33 -33.01 -27.23 2.60
N VAL A 34 -33.26 -27.93 1.47
CA VAL A 34 -33.46 -27.29 0.17
C VAL A 34 -34.69 -26.38 0.16
N LEU A 35 -35.78 -26.81 0.76
CA LEU A 35 -36.98 -25.97 0.90
C LEU A 35 -36.70 -24.72 1.72
N ILE A 36 -35.99 -24.86 2.85
CA ILE A 36 -35.58 -23.72 3.68
C ILE A 36 -34.67 -22.76 2.88
N ALA A 37 -33.70 -23.27 2.14
CA ALA A 37 -32.81 -22.48 1.32
C ALA A 37 -33.58 -21.65 0.25
N GLN A 38 -34.60 -22.25 -0.37
CA GLN A 38 -35.44 -21.56 -1.35
C GLN A 38 -36.32 -20.47 -0.71
N ILE A 39 -36.97 -20.77 0.43
CA ILE A 39 -37.83 -19.80 1.11
C ILE A 39 -36.99 -18.63 1.62
N LEU A 40 -35.87 -18.87 2.30
CA LEU A 40 -34.99 -17.82 2.78
C LEU A 40 -34.39 -17.03 1.62
N GLY A 41 -34.00 -17.68 0.54
CA GLY A 41 -33.52 -17.03 -0.68
C GLY A 41 -34.54 -16.06 -1.27
N GLN A 42 -35.81 -16.44 -1.33
CA GLN A 42 -36.89 -15.56 -1.82
C GLN A 42 -37.09 -14.35 -0.87
N ILE A 43 -37.12 -14.55 0.43
CA ILE A 43 -37.27 -13.49 1.41
C ILE A 43 -36.14 -12.47 1.27
N VAL A 44 -34.90 -12.94 1.24
CA VAL A 44 -33.71 -12.07 1.10
C VAL A 44 -33.70 -11.36 -0.25
N SER A 45 -34.06 -12.02 -1.34
CA SER A 45 -34.18 -11.39 -2.65
C SER A 45 -35.13 -10.19 -2.62
N VAL A 46 -36.31 -10.34 -2.01
CA VAL A 46 -37.29 -9.24 -1.88
C VAL A 46 -36.75 -8.09 -1.02
N LEU A 47 -36.06 -8.40 0.09
CA LEU A 47 -35.46 -7.40 0.97
C LEU A 47 -34.34 -6.63 0.26
N LEU A 48 -33.43 -7.32 -0.43
CA LEU A 48 -32.31 -6.71 -1.15
C LEU A 48 -32.78 -5.82 -2.30
N LYS A 49 -33.79 -6.26 -3.07
CA LYS A 49 -34.38 -5.43 -4.13
C LYS A 49 -35.00 -4.15 -3.61
N LYS A 50 -35.58 -4.16 -2.40
CA LYS A 50 -36.10 -2.95 -1.74
C LYS A 50 -35.01 -1.97 -1.30
N THR A 51 -33.84 -2.45 -0.95
CA THR A 51 -32.69 -1.62 -0.47
C THR A 51 -31.91 -0.93 -1.58
N LYS A 52 -32.30 -1.06 -2.85
CA LYS A 52 -31.63 -0.44 -4.02
C LYS A 52 -30.13 -0.79 -4.13
N ILE A 53 -29.69 -1.90 -3.56
CA ILE A 53 -28.29 -2.38 -3.62
C ILE A 53 -27.85 -2.55 -5.08
N ASP A 54 -28.74 -2.94 -5.95
CA ASP A 54 -28.48 -3.09 -7.38
C ASP A 54 -28.11 -1.76 -8.07
N SER A 55 -28.42 -0.61 -7.48
CA SER A 55 -28.04 0.72 -8.00
C SER A 55 -26.57 1.07 -7.75
N LEU A 56 -25.87 0.34 -6.87
CA LEU A 56 -24.44 0.55 -6.58
C LEU A 56 -23.56 0.13 -7.75
N ILE A 57 -24.04 -0.78 -8.62
CA ILE A 57 -23.35 -1.17 -9.83
C ILE A 57 -23.86 -0.31 -10.98
N LYS A 58 -23.02 0.61 -11.50
CA LYS A 58 -23.33 1.42 -12.69
C LYS A 58 -23.56 0.48 -13.86
N ARG A 59 -24.78 0.47 -14.41
CA ARG A 59 -25.12 -0.23 -15.65
C ARG A 59 -24.35 0.38 -16.82
N LYS A 60 -23.59 -0.44 -17.54
CA LYS A 60 -23.27 -0.17 -18.95
C LYS A 60 -24.42 -0.75 -19.77
N ASP A 61 -25.05 0.09 -20.56
CA ASP A 61 -26.15 -0.32 -21.43
C ASP A 61 -25.68 -1.44 -22.38
N GLY A 62 -26.38 -2.60 -22.37
CA GLY A 62 -26.25 -3.64 -23.38
C GLY A 62 -25.82 -5.03 -22.92
N GLU A 63 -25.40 -5.27 -21.68
CA GLU A 63 -25.07 -6.61 -21.17
C GLU A 63 -26.09 -7.10 -20.14
N GLN A 64 -26.35 -8.44 -20.11
CA GLN A 64 -27.17 -9.08 -19.08
C GLN A 64 -26.53 -8.78 -17.71
N SER A 65 -27.06 -7.73 -17.06
CA SER A 65 -26.54 -7.30 -15.76
C SER A 65 -26.93 -8.33 -14.69
N ILE A 66 -25.96 -9.10 -14.22
CA ILE A 66 -26.12 -9.91 -13.03
C ILE A 66 -26.38 -8.92 -11.86
N LEU A 67 -27.57 -8.99 -11.28
CA LEU A 67 -27.94 -8.13 -10.17
C LEU A 67 -27.13 -8.56 -8.92
N LEU A 68 -26.61 -7.59 -8.16
CA LEU A 68 -25.87 -7.86 -6.93
C LEU A 68 -26.74 -8.63 -5.93
N SER A 69 -28.03 -8.30 -5.87
CA SER A 69 -29.03 -9.01 -5.07
C SER A 69 -29.13 -10.51 -5.44
N ASP A 70 -29.08 -10.85 -6.74
CA ASP A 70 -29.17 -12.25 -7.17
C ASP A 70 -27.91 -13.04 -6.83
N ILE A 71 -26.73 -12.41 -6.87
CA ILE A 71 -25.46 -13.02 -6.44
C ILE A 71 -25.52 -13.34 -4.94
N ILE A 72 -25.92 -12.37 -4.12
CA ILE A 72 -26.00 -12.54 -2.66
C ILE A 72 -26.98 -13.66 -2.29
N VAL A 73 -28.15 -13.69 -2.94
CA VAL A 73 -29.15 -14.74 -2.73
C VAL A 73 -28.62 -16.12 -3.12
N LYS A 74 -27.94 -16.24 -4.27
CA LYS A 74 -27.33 -17.50 -4.69
C LYS A 74 -26.27 -17.99 -3.75
N ILE A 75 -25.37 -17.11 -3.30
CA ILE A 75 -24.33 -17.45 -2.32
C ILE A 75 -24.98 -17.95 -1.04
N MET A 76 -25.93 -17.20 -0.49
CA MET A 76 -26.63 -17.58 0.74
C MET A 76 -27.36 -18.91 0.62
N SER A 77 -28.10 -19.13 -0.47
CA SER A 77 -28.78 -20.39 -0.71
C SER A 77 -27.81 -21.56 -0.84
N SER A 78 -26.65 -21.34 -1.52
CA SER A 78 -25.60 -22.35 -1.65
C SER A 78 -24.99 -22.72 -0.29
N VAL A 79 -24.78 -21.73 0.60
CA VAL A 79 -24.28 -21.98 1.97
C VAL A 79 -25.28 -22.81 2.75
N ILE A 80 -26.58 -22.48 2.71
CA ILE A 80 -27.63 -23.24 3.41
C ILE A 80 -27.68 -24.69 2.89
N ILE A 81 -27.61 -24.90 1.58
CA ILE A 81 -27.58 -26.23 0.96
C ILE A 81 -26.32 -27.00 1.42
N LEU A 82 -25.16 -26.34 1.42
CA LEU A 82 -23.92 -26.96 1.88
C LEU A 82 -24.02 -27.40 3.35
N VAL A 83 -24.53 -26.54 4.24
CA VAL A 83 -24.80 -26.89 5.65
C VAL A 83 -25.73 -28.12 5.76
N THR A 84 -26.78 -28.14 4.95
CA THR A 84 -27.74 -29.26 4.93
C THR A 84 -27.09 -30.55 4.48
N ILE A 85 -26.26 -30.52 3.44
CA ILE A 85 -25.55 -31.70 2.95
C ILE A 85 -24.59 -32.23 4.02
N VAL A 86 -23.83 -31.33 4.69
CA VAL A 86 -22.91 -31.75 5.75
C VAL A 86 -23.64 -32.34 6.93
N ALA A 87 -24.76 -31.74 7.33
CA ALA A 87 -25.60 -32.29 8.40
C ALA A 87 -26.19 -33.65 8.02
N ALA A 88 -26.57 -33.87 6.75
CA ALA A 88 -27.02 -35.15 6.24
C ALA A 88 -25.92 -36.22 6.25
N LEU A 89 -24.69 -35.87 5.91
CA LEU A 89 -23.52 -36.77 5.99
C LEU A 89 -23.23 -37.17 7.44
N ASP A 90 -23.39 -36.22 8.37
CA ASP A 90 -23.23 -36.46 9.80
C ASP A 90 -24.29 -37.46 10.34
N VAL A 91 -25.54 -37.27 9.94
CA VAL A 91 -26.64 -38.22 10.27
C VAL A 91 -26.39 -39.64 9.73
N ILE A 92 -25.78 -39.77 8.55
CA ILE A 92 -25.36 -41.05 7.97
C ILE A 92 -24.19 -41.67 8.77
N GLY A 93 -23.43 -40.86 9.53
CA GLY A 93 -22.25 -41.29 10.28
C GLY A 93 -20.95 -41.29 9.48
N ILE A 94 -20.85 -40.50 8.42
CA ILE A 94 -19.64 -40.36 7.61
C ILE A 94 -18.76 -39.23 8.16
N GLU A 95 -18.25 -39.42 9.39
CA GLU A 95 -17.44 -38.39 10.09
C GLU A 95 -16.18 -37.96 9.33
N ALA A 96 -15.60 -38.89 8.55
CA ALA A 96 -14.40 -38.59 7.74
C ALA A 96 -14.59 -37.42 6.73
N ILE A 97 -15.85 -37.17 6.34
CA ILE A 97 -16.19 -36.09 5.40
C ILE A 97 -16.91 -34.96 6.14
N SER A 98 -17.81 -35.28 7.09
CA SER A 98 -18.60 -34.28 7.81
C SER A 98 -17.72 -33.38 8.70
N ALA A 99 -16.70 -33.92 9.37
CA ALA A 99 -15.84 -33.15 10.25
C ALA A 99 -15.02 -32.05 9.54
N PRO A 100 -14.27 -32.32 8.47
CA PRO A 100 -13.59 -31.24 7.73
C PRO A 100 -14.57 -30.27 7.05
N ALA A 101 -15.72 -30.76 6.57
CA ALA A 101 -16.74 -29.91 5.95
C ALA A 101 -17.39 -28.96 6.96
N THR A 102 -17.62 -29.41 8.22
CA THR A 102 -18.07 -28.55 9.32
C THR A 102 -17.06 -27.43 9.60
N GLY A 103 -15.76 -27.70 9.51
CA GLY A 103 -14.71 -26.70 9.63
C GLY A 103 -14.84 -25.59 8.56
N ILE A 104 -15.13 -25.96 7.31
CA ILE A 104 -15.36 -24.99 6.21
C ILE A 104 -16.61 -24.15 6.49
N ILE A 105 -17.69 -24.78 6.96
CA ILE A 105 -18.93 -24.07 7.31
C ILE A 105 -18.69 -23.05 8.42
N ASN A 106 -18.00 -23.44 9.49
CA ASN A 106 -17.65 -22.53 10.57
C ASN A 106 -16.83 -21.35 10.06
N ALA A 107 -15.82 -21.59 9.21
CA ALA A 107 -15.04 -20.53 8.60
C ALA A 107 -15.90 -19.54 7.77
N ILE A 108 -16.92 -20.03 7.06
CA ILE A 108 -17.88 -19.19 6.32
C ILE A 108 -18.70 -18.33 7.30
N PHE A 109 -19.21 -18.91 8.39
CA PHE A 109 -19.97 -18.14 9.39
C PHE A 109 -19.11 -17.11 10.12
N ASP A 110 -17.86 -17.44 10.44
CA ASP A 110 -16.90 -16.52 11.04
C ASP A 110 -16.49 -15.39 10.09
N ALA A 111 -16.55 -15.61 8.78
CA ALA A 111 -16.29 -14.57 7.79
C ALA A 111 -17.41 -13.50 7.72
N ILE A 112 -18.66 -13.82 8.08
CA ILE A 112 -19.78 -12.86 7.98
C ILE A 112 -19.55 -11.61 8.84
N PRO A 113 -19.25 -11.70 10.16
CA PRO A 113 -18.92 -10.55 10.97
C PRO A 113 -17.70 -9.78 10.44
N SER A 114 -16.70 -10.48 9.95
CA SER A 114 -15.48 -9.92 9.36
C SER A 114 -15.77 -9.10 8.11
N ILE A 115 -16.64 -9.58 7.24
CA ILE A 115 -17.09 -8.83 6.03
C ILE A 115 -17.84 -7.57 6.43
N ILE A 116 -18.75 -7.64 7.40
CA ILE A 116 -19.49 -6.48 7.88
C ILE A 116 -18.51 -5.44 8.44
N LEU A 117 -17.56 -5.86 9.27
CA LEU A 117 -16.53 -4.99 9.82
C LEU A 117 -15.69 -4.34 8.73
N ALA A 118 -15.26 -5.10 7.72
CA ALA A 118 -14.49 -4.59 6.58
C ALA A 118 -15.27 -3.51 5.82
N VAL A 119 -16.55 -3.74 5.54
CA VAL A 119 -17.43 -2.76 4.87
C VAL A 119 -17.57 -1.49 5.71
N VAL A 120 -17.73 -1.60 7.02
CA VAL A 120 -17.81 -0.44 7.93
C VAL A 120 -16.49 0.33 7.91
N ILE A 121 -15.34 -0.34 8.05
CA ILE A 121 -14.02 0.30 8.02
C ILE A 121 -13.81 1.07 6.70
N VAL A 122 -14.10 0.45 5.57
CA VAL A 122 -13.92 1.08 4.26
C VAL A 122 -14.86 2.28 4.10
N THR A 123 -16.14 2.14 4.48
CA THR A 123 -17.12 3.22 4.36
C THR A 123 -16.76 4.42 5.24
N VAL A 124 -16.47 4.18 6.51
CA VAL A 124 -16.05 5.23 7.45
C VAL A 124 -14.70 5.83 7.01
N GLY A 125 -13.76 5.00 6.58
CA GLY A 125 -12.46 5.46 6.11
C GLY A 125 -12.54 6.36 4.88
N ILE A 126 -13.41 6.07 3.91
CA ILE A 126 -13.67 6.94 2.75
C ILE A 126 -14.28 8.28 3.19
N LEU A 127 -15.22 8.28 4.15
CA LEU A 127 -15.79 9.51 4.69
C LEU A 127 -14.72 10.36 5.39
N VAL A 128 -13.93 9.76 6.27
CA VAL A 128 -12.83 10.45 6.98
C VAL A 128 -11.79 10.96 5.98
N SER A 129 -11.41 10.16 4.98
CA SER A 129 -10.51 10.58 3.90
C SER A 129 -11.03 11.82 3.17
N SER A 130 -12.31 11.85 2.85
CA SER A 130 -12.93 13.00 2.18
C SER A 130 -12.89 14.26 3.03
N LEU A 131 -13.20 14.15 4.33
CA LEU A 131 -13.14 15.28 5.26
C LEU A 131 -11.70 15.78 5.42
N ALA A 132 -10.74 14.89 5.66
CA ALA A 132 -9.33 15.25 5.82
C ALA A 132 -8.76 15.92 4.56
N CYS A 133 -9.10 15.40 3.37
CA CYS A 133 -8.64 15.97 2.10
C CYS A 133 -9.30 17.34 1.82
N ASN A 134 -10.55 17.55 2.19
CA ASN A 134 -11.21 18.84 2.08
C ASN A 134 -10.57 19.89 3.01
N LEU A 135 -10.25 19.51 4.25
CA LEU A 135 -9.53 20.38 5.17
C LEU A 135 -8.14 20.74 4.63
N LEU A 136 -7.39 19.74 4.19
CA LEU A 136 -6.07 19.95 3.58
C LEU A 136 -6.16 20.89 2.37
N TYR A 137 -7.12 20.69 1.49
CA TYR A 137 -7.36 21.54 0.33
C TYR A 137 -7.60 23.00 0.74
N ASN A 138 -8.46 23.23 1.72
CA ASN A 138 -8.77 24.57 2.23
C ASN A 138 -7.54 25.23 2.86
N VAL A 139 -6.75 24.50 3.64
CA VAL A 139 -5.51 25.01 4.23
C VAL A 139 -4.50 25.40 3.15
N LEU A 140 -4.31 24.56 2.13
CA LEU A 140 -3.38 24.83 1.04
C LEU A 140 -3.82 26.06 0.19
N ILE A 141 -5.12 26.26 -0.01
CA ILE A 141 -5.65 27.46 -0.67
C ILE A 141 -5.42 28.70 0.21
N ALA A 142 -5.74 28.63 1.50
CA ALA A 142 -5.57 29.74 2.43
C ALA A 142 -4.11 30.22 2.54
N THR A 143 -3.15 29.31 2.39
CA THR A 143 -1.71 29.62 2.37
C THR A 143 -1.19 30.09 1.00
N ASN A 144 -2.06 30.29 -0.01
CA ASN A 144 -1.68 30.59 -1.38
C ASN A 144 -0.60 29.65 -1.96
N PHE A 145 -0.68 28.35 -1.58
CA PHE A 145 0.29 27.35 -1.95
C PHE A 145 0.54 27.26 -3.48
N ASP A 146 -0.49 27.39 -4.30
CA ASP A 146 -0.36 27.40 -5.76
C ASP A 146 0.52 28.54 -6.29
N ASN A 147 0.50 29.70 -5.66
CA ASN A 147 1.34 30.85 -6.05
C ASN A 147 2.80 30.62 -5.64
N VAL A 148 3.03 30.01 -4.48
CA VAL A 148 4.38 29.60 -4.05
C VAL A 148 4.92 28.53 -4.99
N ALA A 149 4.13 27.52 -5.31
CA ALA A 149 4.50 26.45 -6.23
C ALA A 149 4.80 26.95 -7.63
N LYS A 150 4.03 27.91 -8.18
CA LYS A 150 4.29 28.54 -9.49
C LYS A 150 5.59 29.36 -9.52
N LYS A 151 5.99 29.99 -8.41
CA LYS A 151 7.29 30.70 -8.33
C LYS A 151 8.46 29.72 -8.44
N VAL A 152 8.29 28.52 -7.89
CA VAL A 152 9.33 27.47 -7.87
C VAL A 152 9.28 26.63 -9.15
N LEU A 153 8.10 26.45 -9.73
CA LEU A 153 7.78 25.62 -10.89
C LEU A 153 6.95 26.37 -11.94
N PRO A 154 7.53 27.33 -12.67
CA PRO A 154 6.78 28.15 -13.65
C PRO A 154 6.10 27.34 -14.76
N GLN A 155 6.58 26.13 -15.03
CA GLN A 155 6.12 25.27 -16.12
C GLN A 155 4.91 24.38 -15.76
N ILE A 156 4.49 24.30 -14.49
CA ILE A 156 3.35 23.48 -14.09
C ILE A 156 2.04 24.20 -14.45
N LYS A 157 1.32 23.62 -15.42
CA LYS A 157 -0.02 24.06 -15.83
C LYS A 157 -1.13 23.56 -14.89
N VAL A 158 -0.83 22.66 -13.97
CA VAL A 158 -1.78 22.04 -13.04
C VAL A 158 -1.68 22.69 -11.66
N SER A 159 -2.80 22.83 -10.96
CA SER A 159 -2.81 23.32 -9.57
C SER A 159 -2.02 22.36 -8.67
N ALA A 160 -0.94 22.87 -8.07
CA ALA A 160 -0.12 22.10 -7.13
C ALA A 160 -0.91 21.62 -5.92
N THR A 161 -1.86 22.44 -5.44
CA THR A 161 -2.80 22.10 -4.38
C THR A 161 -3.60 20.83 -4.73
N LYS A 162 -4.18 20.76 -5.95
CA LYS A 162 -4.95 19.58 -6.38
C LYS A 162 -4.07 18.33 -6.47
N VAL A 163 -2.85 18.47 -6.96
CA VAL A 163 -1.90 17.34 -7.07
C VAL A 163 -1.58 16.79 -5.68
N VAL A 164 -1.21 17.65 -4.73
CA VAL A 164 -0.89 17.24 -3.36
C VAL A 164 -2.08 16.57 -2.69
N VAL A 165 -3.27 17.18 -2.78
CA VAL A 165 -4.49 16.62 -2.18
C VAL A 165 -4.87 15.27 -2.79
N ASN A 166 -4.74 15.12 -4.12
CA ASN A 166 -5.02 13.83 -4.77
C ASN A 166 -4.02 12.74 -4.37
N ILE A 167 -2.74 13.07 -4.23
CA ILE A 167 -1.73 12.12 -3.74
C ILE A 167 -2.09 11.67 -2.31
N VAL A 168 -2.35 12.61 -1.40
CA VAL A 168 -2.72 12.31 -0.02
C VAL A 168 -4.00 11.47 0.03
N LYS A 169 -5.02 11.84 -0.77
CA LYS A 169 -6.27 11.08 -0.88
C LYS A 169 -6.03 9.64 -1.32
N THR A 170 -5.21 9.45 -2.34
CA THR A 170 -4.88 8.09 -2.85
C THR A 170 -4.18 7.27 -1.77
N ILE A 171 -3.23 7.85 -1.04
CA ILE A 171 -2.53 7.18 0.06
C ILE A 171 -3.52 6.76 1.16
N ILE A 172 -4.42 7.65 1.58
CA ILE A 172 -5.41 7.34 2.61
C ILE A 172 -6.36 6.24 2.13
N ILE A 173 -6.81 6.28 0.86
CA ILE A 173 -7.70 5.26 0.30
C ILE A 173 -7.00 3.89 0.26
N ILE A 174 -5.73 3.82 -0.14
CA ILE A 174 -4.96 2.57 -0.14
C ILE A 174 -4.83 2.03 1.29
N PHE A 175 -4.55 2.90 2.26
CA PHE A 175 -4.46 2.51 3.66
C PHE A 175 -5.80 1.97 4.20
N VAL A 176 -6.90 2.68 3.95
CA VAL A 176 -8.25 2.27 4.36
C VAL A 176 -8.68 0.96 3.70
N ALA A 177 -8.40 0.80 2.39
CA ALA A 177 -8.65 -0.46 1.69
C ALA A 177 -7.84 -1.61 2.31
N GLY A 178 -6.60 -1.34 2.67
CA GLY A 178 -5.74 -2.29 3.37
C GLY A 178 -6.34 -2.74 4.70
N GLN A 179 -6.78 -1.81 5.53
CA GLN A 179 -7.43 -2.11 6.81
C GLN A 179 -8.75 -2.89 6.63
N GLY A 180 -9.51 -2.58 5.57
CA GLY A 180 -10.70 -3.35 5.21
C GLY A 180 -10.38 -4.80 4.84
N ILE A 181 -9.31 -5.04 4.07
CA ILE A 181 -8.86 -6.40 3.71
C ILE A 181 -8.33 -7.14 4.94
N GLU A 182 -7.61 -6.47 5.82
CA GLU A 182 -7.11 -7.05 7.07
C GLU A 182 -8.27 -7.50 7.98
N ALA A 183 -9.34 -6.71 8.05
CA ALA A 183 -10.55 -7.04 8.80
C ALA A 183 -11.28 -8.30 8.28
N LEU A 184 -11.08 -8.70 7.02
CA LEU A 184 -11.61 -9.94 6.47
C LEU A 184 -10.91 -11.19 7.04
N ASN A 185 -9.82 -11.02 7.79
CA ASN A 185 -9.04 -12.09 8.41
C ASN A 185 -8.57 -13.18 7.42
N LEU A 186 -8.30 -12.79 6.18
CA LEU A 186 -7.78 -13.66 5.14
C LEU A 186 -6.25 -13.61 5.15
N ALA A 187 -5.60 -14.56 5.82
CA ALA A 187 -4.17 -14.57 6.09
C ALA A 187 -3.29 -14.26 4.86
N PHE A 188 -3.61 -14.85 3.70
CA PHE A 188 -2.86 -14.60 2.46
C PHE A 188 -3.00 -13.15 1.98
N LEU A 189 -4.21 -12.60 1.98
CA LEU A 189 -4.45 -11.20 1.56
C LEU A 189 -3.87 -10.21 2.57
N SER A 190 -4.02 -10.48 3.87
CA SER A 190 -3.45 -9.64 4.93
C SER A 190 -1.92 -9.53 4.80
N MET A 191 -1.23 -10.60 4.43
CA MET A 191 0.22 -10.59 4.21
C MET A 191 0.61 -9.67 3.03
N ILE A 192 -0.11 -9.73 1.91
CA ILE A 192 0.12 -8.86 0.75
C ILE A 192 -0.15 -7.41 1.12
N VAL A 193 -1.27 -7.15 1.79
CA VAL A 193 -1.67 -5.80 2.21
C VAL A 193 -0.67 -5.22 3.21
N ALA A 194 -0.26 -5.98 4.22
CA ALA A 194 0.75 -5.55 5.18
C ALA A 194 2.04 -5.13 4.47
N SER A 195 2.48 -5.88 3.46
CA SER A 195 3.63 -5.53 2.65
C SER A 195 3.42 -4.19 1.92
N VAL A 196 2.28 -3.99 1.25
CA VAL A 196 1.97 -2.74 0.55
C VAL A 196 1.88 -1.56 1.52
N VAL A 197 1.18 -1.72 2.64
CA VAL A 197 1.01 -0.66 3.65
C VAL A 197 2.35 -0.28 4.29
N SER A 198 3.26 -1.24 4.52
CA SER A 198 4.60 -0.96 5.05
C SER A 198 5.46 -0.10 4.11
N TYR A 199 5.22 -0.14 2.81
CA TYR A 199 5.90 0.73 1.83
C TYR A 199 5.37 2.16 1.78
N LEU A 200 4.14 2.43 2.23
CA LEU A 200 3.55 3.79 2.18
C LEU A 200 4.39 4.85 2.90
N PRO A 201 4.88 4.63 4.14
CA PRO A 201 5.76 5.60 4.81
C PRO A 201 7.06 5.86 4.05
N LEU A 202 7.62 4.84 3.38
CA LEU A 202 8.86 4.97 2.59
C LEU A 202 8.62 5.86 1.36
N VAL A 203 7.51 5.64 0.65
CA VAL A 203 7.09 6.47 -0.49
C VAL A 203 6.86 7.92 -0.08
N ILE A 204 6.20 8.15 1.07
CA ILE A 204 5.97 9.50 1.61
C ILE A 204 7.31 10.19 1.89
N LYS A 205 8.24 9.51 2.58
CA LYS A 205 9.58 10.06 2.85
C LYS A 205 10.33 10.37 1.56
N ALA A 206 10.28 9.48 0.57
CA ALA A 206 10.89 9.68 -0.74
C ALA A 206 10.30 10.91 -1.47
N ALA A 207 8.99 11.10 -1.41
CA ALA A 207 8.31 12.27 -1.97
C ALA A 207 8.72 13.58 -1.26
N VAL A 208 8.86 13.56 0.07
CA VAL A 208 9.35 14.71 0.84
C VAL A 208 10.79 15.06 0.44
N ILE A 209 11.68 14.07 0.31
CA ILE A 209 13.07 14.29 -0.14
C ILE A 209 13.08 14.91 -1.52
N LEU A 210 12.30 14.39 -2.46
CA LEU A 210 12.19 14.95 -3.82
C LEU A 210 11.71 16.40 -3.80
N PHE A 211 10.69 16.70 -2.98
CA PHE A 211 10.14 18.06 -2.87
C PHE A 211 11.15 19.04 -2.27
N VAL A 212 11.83 18.66 -1.19
CA VAL A 212 12.87 19.49 -0.56
C VAL A 212 14.04 19.71 -1.50
N ALA A 213 14.52 18.66 -2.19
CA ALA A 213 15.59 18.76 -3.16
C ALA A 213 15.21 19.67 -4.33
N PHE A 214 13.95 19.59 -4.79
CA PHE A 214 13.45 20.42 -5.86
C PHE A 214 13.42 21.91 -5.46
N ILE A 215 12.89 22.23 -4.28
CA ILE A 215 12.89 23.62 -3.77
C ILE A 215 14.33 24.11 -3.58
N GLY A 216 15.18 23.32 -2.90
CA GLY A 216 16.56 23.69 -2.63
C GLY A 216 17.39 23.92 -3.90
N ALA A 217 17.24 23.03 -4.89
CA ALA A 217 17.92 23.16 -6.18
C ALA A 217 17.54 24.45 -6.93
N ASN A 218 16.24 24.76 -6.98
CA ASN A 218 15.76 25.96 -7.65
C ASN A 218 16.12 27.25 -6.89
N MET A 219 16.09 27.23 -5.55
CA MET A 219 16.53 28.37 -4.74
C MET A 219 18.01 28.66 -4.94
N LEU A 220 18.86 27.64 -4.88
CA LEU A 220 20.31 27.81 -5.08
C LEU A 220 20.65 28.25 -6.51
N GLU A 221 20.01 27.69 -7.53
CA GLU A 221 20.13 28.16 -8.90
C GLU A 221 19.78 29.64 -8.99
N GLY A 222 18.66 30.07 -8.42
CA GLY A 222 18.21 31.46 -8.40
C GLY A 222 19.19 32.41 -7.70
N VAL A 223 19.74 32.02 -6.56
CA VAL A 223 20.73 32.81 -5.82
C VAL A 223 22.03 32.97 -6.61
N ILE A 224 22.53 31.85 -7.19
CA ILE A 224 23.79 31.90 -7.97
C ILE A 224 23.64 32.80 -9.21
N VAL A 225 22.57 32.64 -9.98
CA VAL A 225 22.34 33.41 -11.21
C VAL A 225 22.08 34.88 -10.89
N LYS A 226 21.36 35.19 -9.80
CA LYS A 226 21.10 36.57 -9.37
C LYS A 226 22.38 37.30 -8.97
N ASN A 227 23.29 36.62 -8.26
CA ASN A 227 24.56 37.22 -7.80
C ASN A 227 25.59 37.30 -8.92
N ASN A 228 25.60 36.36 -9.87
CA ASN A 228 26.51 36.38 -11.01
C ASN A 228 25.85 35.77 -12.25
N PRO A 229 25.32 36.61 -13.17
CA PRO A 229 24.67 36.14 -14.40
C PRO A 229 25.56 35.27 -15.31
N LYS A 230 26.89 35.41 -15.21
CA LYS A 230 27.85 34.61 -15.99
C LYS A 230 28.05 33.20 -15.42
N ALA A 231 27.58 32.94 -14.19
CA ALA A 231 27.71 31.65 -13.49
C ALA A 231 26.55 30.67 -13.78
N THR A 232 25.78 30.86 -14.87
CA THR A 232 24.64 30.00 -15.23
C THR A 232 25.05 28.54 -15.37
N ASN A 233 26.24 28.23 -15.90
CA ASN A 233 26.73 26.87 -16.03
C ASN A 233 27.02 26.23 -14.64
N LEU A 234 27.61 27.02 -13.74
CA LEU A 234 27.85 26.60 -12.36
C LEU A 234 26.52 26.31 -11.64
N ALA A 235 25.52 27.19 -11.80
CA ALA A 235 24.19 26.99 -11.24
C ALA A 235 23.54 25.69 -11.73
N LYS A 236 23.66 25.34 -13.00
CA LYS A 236 23.18 24.07 -13.57
C LYS A 236 23.92 22.87 -12.99
N ILE A 237 25.23 22.94 -12.83
CA ILE A 237 26.03 21.85 -12.21
C ILE A 237 25.57 21.59 -10.77
N VAL A 238 25.42 22.68 -9.99
CA VAL A 238 24.92 22.59 -8.60
C VAL A 238 23.52 21.96 -8.56
N LYS A 239 22.63 22.38 -9.45
CA LYS A 239 21.28 21.84 -9.56
C LYS A 239 21.29 20.34 -9.87
N VAL A 240 22.08 19.91 -10.85
CA VAL A 240 22.24 18.48 -11.20
C VAL A 240 22.82 17.70 -10.02
N GLY A 241 23.82 18.25 -9.33
CA GLY A 241 24.40 17.65 -8.13
C GLY A 241 23.35 17.40 -7.04
N ILE A 242 22.50 18.40 -6.74
CA ILE A 242 21.42 18.25 -5.75
C ILE A 242 20.44 17.16 -6.17
N PHE A 243 20.01 17.11 -7.44
CA PHE A 243 19.10 16.06 -7.90
C PHE A 243 19.75 14.68 -7.89
N THR A 244 21.04 14.57 -8.16
CA THR A 244 21.78 13.31 -8.08
C THR A 244 21.83 12.81 -6.63
N LEU A 245 22.16 13.68 -5.67
CA LEU A 245 22.15 13.34 -4.25
C LEU A 245 20.75 12.94 -3.78
N ALA A 246 19.73 13.70 -4.15
CA ALA A 246 18.34 13.38 -3.84
C ALA A 246 17.93 12.03 -4.45
N GLY A 247 18.35 11.71 -5.66
CA GLY A 247 18.12 10.43 -6.31
C GLY A 247 18.67 9.24 -5.49
N PHE A 248 19.92 9.34 -5.04
CA PHE A 248 20.50 8.31 -4.14
C PHE A 248 19.71 8.19 -2.82
N MET A 249 19.35 9.33 -2.21
CA MET A 249 18.57 9.33 -0.97
C MET A 249 17.19 8.69 -1.16
N ILE A 250 16.50 8.98 -2.27
CA ILE A 250 15.19 8.41 -2.60
C ILE A 250 15.29 6.90 -2.79
N LEU A 251 16.25 6.43 -3.59
CA LEU A 251 16.46 5.00 -3.83
C LEU A 251 16.79 4.25 -2.54
N SER A 252 17.66 4.84 -1.70
CA SER A 252 17.99 4.28 -0.38
C SER A 252 16.76 4.24 0.53
N GLN A 253 15.92 5.29 0.52
CA GLN A 253 14.72 5.37 1.34
C GLN A 253 13.64 4.37 0.92
N LEU A 254 13.54 4.07 -0.38
CA LEU A 254 12.62 3.06 -0.91
C LEU A 254 13.11 1.62 -0.70
N GLU A 255 14.28 1.44 -0.07
CA GLU A 255 14.93 0.15 0.16
C GLU A 255 15.19 -0.66 -1.12
N ILE A 256 15.16 0.00 -2.29
CA ILE A 256 15.45 -0.62 -3.58
C ILE A 256 16.95 -0.86 -3.67
N ALA A 257 17.38 -2.11 -3.51
CA ALA A 257 18.80 -2.49 -3.55
C ALA A 257 19.67 -1.59 -2.66
N ALA A 258 19.23 -1.30 -1.43
CA ALA A 258 19.82 -0.29 -0.53
C ALA A 258 21.34 -0.45 -0.37
N THR A 259 21.86 -1.68 -0.29
CA THR A 259 23.29 -1.94 -0.18
C THR A 259 24.06 -1.46 -1.42
N ILE A 260 23.52 -1.70 -2.63
CA ILE A 260 24.17 -1.28 -3.89
C ILE A 260 24.11 0.25 -4.01
N VAL A 261 22.96 0.84 -3.70
CA VAL A 261 22.76 2.29 -3.77
C VAL A 261 23.66 3.02 -2.78
N ASN A 262 23.76 2.55 -1.53
CA ASN A 262 24.63 3.15 -0.52
C ASN A 262 26.12 3.01 -0.91
N THR A 263 26.53 1.87 -1.44
CA THR A 263 27.91 1.68 -1.92
C THR A 263 28.22 2.61 -3.08
N ALA A 264 27.32 2.69 -4.06
CA ALA A 264 27.47 3.61 -5.22
C ALA A 264 27.51 5.08 -4.76
N PHE A 265 26.69 5.48 -3.79
CA PHE A 265 26.71 6.79 -3.20
C PHE A 265 28.07 7.12 -2.56
N VAL A 266 28.56 6.24 -1.68
CA VAL A 266 29.85 6.41 -0.98
C VAL A 266 30.99 6.53 -1.99
N VAL A 267 31.04 5.66 -3.00
CA VAL A 267 32.08 5.69 -4.04
C VAL A 267 32.01 6.99 -4.85
N THR A 268 30.79 7.43 -5.21
CA THR A 268 30.60 8.68 -5.97
C THR A 268 31.09 9.88 -5.14
N ILE A 269 30.68 10.00 -3.88
CA ILE A 269 31.11 11.10 -3.00
C ILE A 269 32.61 11.05 -2.74
N ALA A 270 33.20 9.85 -2.52
CA ALA A 270 34.63 9.71 -2.37
C ALA A 270 35.40 10.15 -3.61
N ALA A 271 34.96 9.78 -4.81
CA ALA A 271 35.58 10.21 -6.07
C ALA A 271 35.52 11.74 -6.25
N VAL A 272 34.39 12.37 -5.94
CA VAL A 272 34.24 13.82 -5.95
C VAL A 272 35.18 14.47 -4.93
N ALA A 273 35.21 13.98 -3.70
CA ALA A 273 36.07 14.51 -2.63
C ALA A 273 37.56 14.41 -2.99
N VAL A 274 38.02 13.27 -3.53
CA VAL A 274 39.40 13.09 -3.99
C VAL A 274 39.72 14.03 -5.15
N SER A 275 38.78 14.18 -6.10
CA SER A 275 38.96 15.11 -7.24
C SER A 275 39.14 16.55 -6.76
N PHE A 276 38.31 16.98 -5.79
CA PHE A 276 38.47 18.31 -5.17
C PHE A 276 39.78 18.45 -4.40
N ALA A 277 40.15 17.48 -3.62
CA ALA A 277 41.40 17.48 -2.83
C ALA A 277 42.63 17.60 -3.77
N LEU A 278 42.65 16.86 -4.88
CA LEU A 278 43.72 16.93 -5.86
C LEU A 278 43.72 18.30 -6.63
N ALA A 279 42.55 18.77 -7.07
CA ALA A 279 42.42 20.01 -7.78
C ALA A 279 42.90 21.20 -6.93
N PHE A 280 42.46 21.32 -5.68
CA PHE A 280 42.84 22.41 -4.79
C PHE A 280 44.21 22.18 -4.15
N GLY A 281 44.59 20.94 -3.83
CA GLY A 281 45.90 20.64 -3.24
C GLY A 281 47.05 20.88 -4.21
N LEU A 282 46.93 20.37 -5.43
CA LEU A 282 47.97 20.59 -6.47
C LEU A 282 47.87 21.96 -7.11
N GLY A 283 46.64 22.45 -7.42
CA GLY A 283 46.45 23.75 -8.05
C GLY A 283 46.64 24.95 -7.10
N GLY A 284 46.46 24.75 -5.78
CA GLY A 284 46.65 25.77 -4.76
C GLY A 284 48.09 25.95 -4.26
N LYS A 285 49.01 25.05 -4.64
CA LYS A 285 50.40 25.05 -4.17
C LYS A 285 51.11 26.38 -4.50
N ASP A 286 50.98 26.91 -5.72
CA ASP A 286 51.61 28.16 -6.13
C ASP A 286 50.97 29.39 -5.48
N PHE A 287 49.68 29.34 -5.21
CA PHE A 287 48.97 30.40 -4.47
C PHE A 287 49.41 30.44 -2.99
N ALA A 288 49.53 29.28 -2.36
CA ALA A 288 50.00 29.16 -0.98
C ALA A 288 51.47 29.64 -0.87
N LYS A 289 52.34 29.27 -1.82
CA LYS A 289 53.73 29.72 -1.85
C LYS A 289 53.81 31.23 -1.96
N LYS A 290 53.11 31.86 -2.93
CA LYS A 290 53.07 33.34 -3.07
C LYS A 290 52.52 34.06 -1.84
N THR A 291 51.59 33.43 -1.11
CA THR A 291 51.02 34.05 0.08
C THR A 291 51.99 33.97 1.25
N LEU A 292 52.71 32.83 1.43
CA LEU A 292 53.76 32.69 2.42
C LEU A 292 54.95 33.64 2.15
N ASP A 293 55.42 33.69 0.90
CA ASP A 293 56.50 34.61 0.53
C ASP A 293 56.16 36.09 0.84
N LYS A 294 54.91 36.51 0.60
CA LYS A 294 54.42 37.85 0.98
C LYS A 294 54.30 38.05 2.52
N MET A 295 54.03 37.01 3.25
CA MET A 295 54.01 37.12 4.73
C MET A 295 55.40 37.18 5.32
N ASP A 296 56.37 36.45 4.79
CA ASP A 296 57.78 36.51 5.18
C ASP A 296 58.35 37.90 4.88
N GLU A 297 58.13 38.45 3.67
CA GLU A 297 58.54 39.82 3.31
C GLU A 297 57.92 40.88 4.24
N LYS A 298 56.70 40.73 4.70
CA LYS A 298 56.10 41.64 5.67
C LYS A 298 56.65 41.49 7.08
N ILE A 299 57.07 40.31 7.49
CA ILE A 299 57.69 40.05 8.78
C ILE A 299 59.09 40.64 8.80
N GLU A 300 59.89 40.44 7.73
CA GLU A 300 61.23 40.96 7.56
C GLU A 300 61.26 42.51 7.56
N ASN A 301 60.38 43.16 6.76
CA ASN A 301 60.20 44.59 6.76
C ASN A 301 59.74 45.20 8.08
N ASN A 302 59.04 44.46 8.95
CA ASN A 302 58.64 44.88 10.30
C ASN A 302 59.76 44.68 11.34
N CYS A 303 60.69 43.76 11.12
CA CYS A 303 61.86 43.59 11.97
C CYS A 303 62.90 44.67 11.73
N ASP A 304 63.21 44.99 10.45
CA ASP A 304 64.16 46.06 10.09
C ASP A 304 63.71 47.46 10.61
N ASN A 305 62.42 47.77 10.58
CA ASN A 305 61.88 49.02 11.14
C ASN A 305 61.92 49.13 12.66
N LYS A 306 62.28 48.07 13.37
CA LYS A 306 62.42 48.09 14.87
C LYS A 306 63.85 48.20 15.34
N GLU A 307 64.84 47.96 14.48
CA GLU A 307 66.26 48.14 14.80
C GLU A 307 66.76 49.58 14.62
N ASP A 308 66.00 50.41 13.83
CA ASP A 308 66.34 51.82 13.59
C ASP A 308 65.66 52.82 14.55
N LYS A 309 65.12 52.35 15.69
CA LYS A 309 64.57 53.21 16.74
C LYS A 309 65.22 52.90 18.09
#